data_40498d4fda558f8ecb2f526a3e04bd2e
#
_entry.id   40498d4fda558f8ecb2f526a3e04bd2e
#
_cell.length_a   1.000
_cell.length_b   1.000
_cell.length_c   1.000
_cell.angle_alpha   90.00
_cell.angle_beta   90.00
_cell.angle_gamma   90.00
#
_symmetry.space_group_name_H-M   'P 1'
#
loop_
_entity.id
_entity.type
_entity.pdbx_description
1 polymer ?
#
loop_
_entity_poly.entity_id
_entity_poly.type
_entity_poly.pdbx_seq_one_letter_code
_entity_poly.pdbx_strand_id
1 'polypeptide(L)'
;MEKKDEECKKYSIRVGDKVLNIKNNYNCINTEGVITPVFNGNIGIVKEITEDGYSKVDFVGIGEIIFNSGESKNLELAYACTTHKMQGSGFTSTIVGMDTSSYIMNNSELLYTAITRAKKYCVLVGNNYAIMKAIQSKEIKTKQTFLKDMLLENAYRLKKENKEETYE
;
A
#
# COMPACT_ATOMS: atom_id res chain seq x y z
N MET A 1 7.59 9.48 36.70
CA MET A 1 6.48 9.70 35.77
C MET A 1 6.96 9.99 34.35
N GLU A 2 8.11 10.61 34.15
CA GLU A 2 8.62 11.00 32.81
C GLU A 2 9.11 9.83 31.91
N LYS A 3 9.61 8.73 32.47
CA LYS A 3 10.04 7.57 31.66
C LYS A 3 8.91 6.77 31.00
N LYS A 4 7.70 6.73 31.61
CA LYS A 4 6.53 6.06 31.03
C LYS A 4 5.99 6.80 29.80
N ASP A 5 6.12 8.13 29.75
CA ASP A 5 5.67 8.94 28.62
C ASP A 5 6.60 8.84 27.40
N GLU A 6 7.89 8.59 27.59
CA GLU A 6 8.84 8.40 26.48
C GLU A 6 8.71 7.03 25.81
N GLU A 7 8.40 5.98 26.54
CA GLU A 7 8.13 4.65 25.97
C GLU A 7 6.79 4.61 25.23
N CYS A 8 5.76 5.29 25.71
CA CYS A 8 4.49 5.48 25.00
C CYS A 8 4.63 6.34 23.72
N LYS A 9 5.57 7.27 23.66
CA LYS A 9 5.86 8.05 22.45
C LYS A 9 6.46 7.22 21.31
N LYS A 10 7.04 6.07 21.60
CA LYS A 10 7.65 5.19 20.59
C LYS A 10 6.63 4.43 19.75
N TYR A 11 5.40 4.27 20.26
CA TYR A 11 4.27 3.68 19.56
C TYR A 11 3.10 4.67 19.62
N SER A 12 2.96 5.50 18.58
CA SER A 12 1.90 6.52 18.46
C SER A 12 0.49 5.93 18.33
N ILE A 13 0.28 4.65 18.67
CA ILE A 13 -0.95 3.90 18.46
C ILE A 13 -1.66 3.72 19.81
N ARG A 14 -2.97 3.93 19.83
CA ARG A 14 -3.83 3.79 21.01
C ARG A 14 -4.98 2.83 20.74
N VAL A 15 -5.58 2.32 21.78
CA VAL A 15 -6.82 1.55 21.68
C VAL A 15 -7.90 2.41 21.02
N GLY A 16 -8.60 1.84 20.03
CA GLY A 16 -9.58 2.51 19.18
C GLY A 16 -9.01 3.15 17.92
N ASP A 17 -7.68 3.24 17.78
CA ASP A 17 -7.08 3.79 16.57
C ASP A 17 -7.28 2.87 15.37
N LYS A 18 -7.50 3.51 14.23
CA LYS A 18 -7.47 2.85 12.92
C LYS A 18 -6.03 2.73 12.45
N VAL A 19 -5.60 1.51 12.17
CA VAL A 19 -4.22 1.18 11.80
C VAL A 19 -4.14 0.45 10.48
N LEU A 20 -2.98 0.58 9.84
CA LEU A 20 -2.58 -0.09 8.62
C LEU A 20 -1.36 -0.96 8.92
N ASN A 21 -1.40 -2.21 8.51
CA ASN A 21 -0.20 -3.05 8.50
C ASN A 21 0.67 -2.70 7.29
N ILE A 22 1.95 -2.41 7.51
CA ILE A 22 2.89 -1.98 6.46
C ILE A 22 3.84 -3.06 5.98
N LYS A 23 3.77 -4.27 6.55
CA LYS A 23 4.65 -5.38 6.20
C LYS A 23 3.89 -6.70 6.20
N ASN A 24 4.10 -7.53 5.17
CA ASN A 24 3.51 -8.86 5.14
C ASN A 24 4.01 -9.69 6.34
N ASN A 25 3.09 -10.29 7.08
CA ASN A 25 3.37 -11.25 8.12
C ASN A 25 2.52 -12.50 7.88
N TYR A 26 3.16 -13.61 7.57
CA TYR A 26 2.52 -14.88 7.26
C TYR A 26 2.27 -15.74 8.51
N ASN A 27 2.86 -15.37 9.64
CA ASN A 27 2.86 -16.16 10.88
C ASN A 27 2.12 -15.45 12.03
N CYS A 28 1.23 -14.51 11.72
CA CYS A 28 0.38 -13.91 12.74
C CYS A 28 -0.54 -14.96 13.34
N ILE A 29 -0.87 -14.80 14.60
CA ILE A 29 -1.75 -15.70 15.33
C ILE A 29 -3.04 -14.94 15.67
N ASN A 30 -4.18 -15.53 15.35
CA ASN A 30 -5.47 -15.00 15.76
C ASN A 30 -5.78 -15.36 17.23
N THR A 31 -6.87 -14.85 17.76
CA THR A 31 -7.30 -15.11 19.16
C THR A 31 -7.65 -16.58 19.43
N GLU A 32 -7.84 -17.41 18.40
CA GLU A 32 -8.11 -18.85 18.49
C GLU A 32 -6.82 -19.69 18.39
N GLY A 33 -5.65 -19.05 18.30
CA GLY A 33 -4.37 -19.74 18.16
C GLY A 33 -4.05 -20.22 16.75
N VAL A 34 -4.85 -19.84 15.74
CA VAL A 34 -4.66 -20.24 14.34
C VAL A 34 -3.73 -19.26 13.61
N ILE A 35 -2.80 -19.80 12.82
CA ILE A 35 -1.93 -18.97 11.97
C ILE A 35 -2.78 -18.31 10.88
N THR A 36 -2.80 -17.00 10.87
CA THR A 36 -3.60 -16.18 9.97
C THR A 36 -2.72 -15.08 9.37
N PRO A 37 -2.44 -15.10 8.06
CA PRO A 37 -1.56 -14.12 7.45
C PRO A 37 -2.20 -12.72 7.41
N VAL A 38 -1.38 -11.70 7.67
CA VAL A 38 -1.76 -10.28 7.53
C VAL A 38 -0.82 -9.63 6.52
N PHE A 39 -1.40 -9.00 5.51
CA PHE A 39 -0.65 -8.42 4.40
C PHE A 39 -0.46 -6.91 4.57
N ASN A 40 0.53 -6.40 3.87
CA ASN A 40 0.70 -4.96 3.70
C ASN A 40 -0.56 -4.37 3.05
N GLY A 41 -1.09 -3.29 3.63
CA GLY A 41 -2.34 -2.68 3.18
C GLY A 41 -3.58 -3.13 3.95
N ASN A 42 -3.51 -4.16 4.80
CA ASN A 42 -4.64 -4.53 5.64
C ASN A 42 -4.90 -3.46 6.70
N ILE A 43 -6.17 -3.07 6.82
CA ILE A 43 -6.63 -2.04 7.76
C ILE A 43 -7.41 -2.70 8.89
N GLY A 44 -7.16 -2.27 10.12
CA GLY A 44 -7.83 -2.75 11.31
C GLY A 44 -8.05 -1.67 12.37
N ILE A 45 -8.71 -2.05 13.45
CA ILE A 45 -8.94 -1.23 14.64
C ILE A 45 -8.21 -1.88 15.81
N VAL A 46 -7.43 -1.09 16.54
CA VAL A 46 -6.75 -1.55 17.75
C VAL A 46 -7.78 -1.77 18.85
N LYS A 47 -7.90 -2.99 19.32
CA LYS A 47 -8.84 -3.36 20.39
C LYS A 47 -8.19 -3.32 21.79
N GLU A 48 -6.91 -3.69 21.85
CA GLU A 48 -6.21 -3.81 23.12
C GLU A 48 -4.70 -3.57 22.93
N ILE A 49 -4.06 -2.98 23.92
CA ILE A 49 -2.60 -2.87 24.02
C ILE A 49 -2.23 -3.25 25.45
N THR A 50 -1.35 -4.25 25.59
CA THR A 50 -0.86 -4.69 26.90
C THR A 50 0.38 -3.89 27.32
N GLU A 51 0.70 -3.89 28.60
CA GLU A 51 1.89 -3.23 29.16
C GLU A 51 3.20 -3.82 28.56
N ASP A 52 3.20 -5.10 28.19
CA ASP A 52 4.33 -5.80 27.56
C ASP A 52 4.48 -5.46 26.06
N GLY A 53 3.62 -4.59 25.53
CA GLY A 53 3.69 -4.10 24.15
C GLY A 53 3.04 -5.01 23.10
N TYR A 54 2.27 -6.02 23.53
CA TYR A 54 1.40 -6.77 22.62
C TYR A 54 0.22 -5.88 22.21
N SER A 55 -0.23 -6.01 20.97
CA SER A 55 -1.41 -5.32 20.50
C SER A 55 -2.36 -6.30 19.82
N LYS A 56 -3.64 -6.17 20.13
CA LYS A 56 -4.72 -6.90 19.47
C LYS A 56 -5.39 -5.96 18.48
N VAL A 57 -5.42 -6.36 17.23
CA VAL A 57 -6.00 -5.57 16.13
C VAL A 57 -7.04 -6.39 15.40
N ASP A 58 -8.23 -5.82 15.25
CA ASP A 58 -9.32 -6.41 14.48
C ASP A 58 -9.24 -5.92 13.04
N PHE A 59 -8.76 -6.77 12.13
CA PHE A 59 -8.62 -6.47 10.71
C PHE A 59 -9.87 -6.78 9.92
N VAL A 60 -10.26 -5.87 9.06
CA VAL A 60 -11.44 -6.01 8.20
C VAL A 60 -11.32 -7.26 7.31
N GLY A 61 -12.24 -8.21 7.49
CA GLY A 61 -12.30 -9.45 6.70
C GLY A 61 -11.31 -10.54 7.12
N ILE A 62 -10.53 -10.31 8.19
CA ILE A 62 -9.56 -11.28 8.71
C ILE A 62 -9.90 -11.67 10.14
N GLY A 63 -10.35 -10.70 10.96
CA GLY A 63 -10.63 -10.87 12.38
C GLY A 63 -9.51 -10.38 13.30
N GLU A 64 -9.58 -10.77 14.56
CA GLU A 64 -8.66 -10.30 15.60
C GLU A 64 -7.32 -11.03 15.55
N ILE A 65 -6.27 -10.27 15.41
CA ILE A 65 -4.88 -10.73 15.33
C ILE A 65 -4.08 -10.16 16.50
N ILE A 66 -3.21 -10.99 17.06
CA ILE A 66 -2.31 -10.62 18.15
C ILE A 66 -0.92 -10.34 17.56
N PHE A 67 -0.43 -9.13 17.76
CA PHE A 67 0.93 -8.71 17.39
C PHE A 67 1.80 -8.66 18.65
N ASN A 68 2.99 -9.22 18.57
CA ASN A 68 4.00 -9.01 19.61
C ASN A 68 4.60 -7.59 19.50
N SER A 69 5.36 -7.20 20.50
CA SER A 69 5.98 -5.86 20.58
C SER A 69 6.90 -5.54 19.39
N GLY A 70 7.54 -6.54 18.79
CA GLY A 70 8.36 -6.39 17.58
C GLY A 70 7.52 -6.17 16.31
N GLU A 71 6.42 -6.89 16.20
CA GLU A 71 5.50 -6.83 15.07
C GLU A 71 4.60 -5.58 15.09
N SER A 72 4.25 -5.10 16.29
CA SER A 72 3.48 -3.87 16.49
C SER A 72 4.12 -2.64 15.84
N LYS A 73 5.45 -2.68 15.61
CA LYS A 73 6.19 -1.63 14.87
C LYS A 73 5.78 -1.53 13.39
N ASN A 74 5.16 -2.57 12.85
CA ASN A 74 4.68 -2.60 11.48
C ASN A 74 3.25 -2.06 11.35
N LEU A 75 2.67 -1.54 12.42
CA LEU A 75 1.38 -0.87 12.42
C LEU A 75 1.58 0.64 12.34
N GLU A 76 0.91 1.29 11.43
CA GLU A 76 0.88 2.75 11.30
C GLU A 76 -0.56 3.25 11.41
N LEU A 77 -0.75 4.51 11.83
CA LEU A 77 -2.06 5.15 11.84
C LEU A 77 -2.63 5.23 10.41
N ALA A 78 -3.89 4.86 10.24
CA ALA A 78 -4.56 4.74 8.95
C ALA A 78 -5.70 5.75 8.76
N TYR A 79 -5.68 6.89 9.44
CA TYR A 79 -6.64 7.98 9.23
C TYR A 79 -6.40 8.70 7.90
N ALA A 80 -5.13 8.76 7.46
CA ALA A 80 -4.73 9.20 6.13
C ALA A 80 -3.60 8.29 5.64
N CYS A 81 -3.65 7.92 4.37
CA CYS A 81 -2.68 7.01 3.76
C CYS A 81 -2.23 7.55 2.40
N THR A 82 -1.02 7.22 2.01
CA THR A 82 -0.56 7.55 0.64
C THR A 82 -1.26 6.69 -0.39
N THR A 83 -1.44 7.21 -1.59
CA THR A 83 -2.03 6.47 -2.71
C THR A 83 -1.31 5.14 -2.98
N HIS A 84 0.02 5.13 -2.85
CA HIS A 84 0.82 3.91 -3.04
C HIS A 84 0.51 2.81 -2.02
N LYS A 85 0.33 3.17 -0.74
CA LYS A 85 -0.04 2.20 0.31
C LYS A 85 -1.45 1.62 0.10
N MET A 86 -2.31 2.33 -0.63
CA MET A 86 -3.68 1.92 -0.93
C MET A 86 -3.84 1.22 -2.28
N GLN A 87 -2.75 0.93 -2.99
CA GLN A 87 -2.82 0.18 -4.24
C GLN A 87 -3.39 -1.23 -3.98
N GLY A 88 -4.28 -1.69 -4.85
CA GLY A 88 -4.99 -2.96 -4.68
C GLY A 88 -6.23 -2.89 -3.79
N SER A 89 -6.36 -1.88 -2.92
CA SER A 89 -7.53 -1.68 -2.07
C SER A 89 -8.60 -0.83 -2.76
N GLY A 90 -9.87 -1.04 -2.39
CA GLY A 90 -10.99 -0.26 -2.90
C GLY A 90 -11.95 0.13 -1.76
N PHE A 91 -12.38 1.38 -1.76
CA PHE A 91 -13.21 1.97 -0.72
C PHE A 91 -14.54 2.47 -1.29
N THR A 92 -15.61 2.46 -0.50
CA THR A 92 -16.90 3.01 -0.93
C THR A 92 -16.76 4.48 -1.29
N SER A 93 -16.02 5.24 -0.48
CA SER A 93 -15.77 6.67 -0.67
C SER A 93 -14.31 6.98 -0.38
N THR A 94 -13.72 7.87 -1.16
CA THR A 94 -12.34 8.35 -0.95
C THR A 94 -12.31 9.87 -0.96
N ILE A 95 -11.46 10.44 -0.13
CA ILE A 95 -11.10 11.85 -0.16
C ILE A 95 -9.63 11.91 -0.57
N VAL A 96 -9.33 12.54 -1.68
CA VAL A 96 -7.97 12.65 -2.22
C VAL A 96 -7.48 14.09 -1.99
N GLY A 97 -6.48 14.22 -1.12
CA GLY A 97 -5.80 15.49 -0.87
C GLY A 97 -4.71 15.74 -1.91
N MET A 98 -4.75 16.90 -2.58
CA MET A 98 -3.75 17.31 -3.55
C MET A 98 -3.20 18.69 -3.20
N ASP A 99 -1.92 18.73 -2.83
CA ASP A 99 -1.22 19.94 -2.45
C ASP A 99 0.02 20.18 -3.32
N THR A 100 0.46 21.42 -3.37
CA THR A 100 1.66 21.86 -4.09
C THR A 100 2.95 21.36 -3.47
N SER A 101 2.96 20.98 -2.19
CA SER A 101 4.13 20.39 -1.51
C SER A 101 4.62 19.10 -2.17
N SER A 102 3.71 18.33 -2.75
CA SER A 102 4.00 17.08 -3.47
C SER A 102 4.17 17.28 -4.98
N TYR A 103 4.64 18.46 -5.40
CA TYR A 103 4.68 18.91 -6.80
C TYR A 103 5.31 17.89 -7.78
N ILE A 104 6.38 17.20 -7.40
CA ILE A 104 7.09 16.23 -8.26
C ILE A 104 6.28 14.95 -8.45
N MET A 105 5.51 14.56 -7.43
CA MET A 105 4.73 13.32 -7.45
C MET A 105 3.33 13.49 -8.05
N ASN A 106 2.85 14.74 -8.18
CA ASN A 106 1.53 15.03 -8.73
C ASN A 106 1.52 14.85 -10.25
N ASN A 107 1.26 13.65 -10.71
CA ASN A 107 1.13 13.27 -12.12
C ASN A 107 -0.22 12.58 -12.38
N SER A 108 -0.55 12.40 -13.65
CA SER A 108 -1.84 11.81 -14.08
C SER A 108 -1.99 10.36 -13.64
N GLU A 109 -0.91 9.59 -13.53
CA GLU A 109 -0.94 8.19 -13.11
C GLU A 109 -1.30 8.08 -11.62
N LEU A 110 -0.69 8.94 -10.77
CA LEU A 110 -1.00 8.99 -9.35
C LEU A 110 -2.45 9.43 -9.11
N LEU A 111 -2.89 10.49 -9.79
CA LEU A 111 -4.26 10.99 -9.71
C LEU A 111 -5.27 9.92 -10.14
N TYR A 112 -5.03 9.26 -11.28
CA TYR A 112 -5.85 8.15 -11.75
C TYR A 112 -5.91 7.01 -10.72
N THR A 113 -4.76 6.60 -10.20
CA THR A 113 -4.68 5.54 -9.18
C THR A 113 -5.46 5.91 -7.93
N ALA A 114 -5.39 7.17 -7.47
CA ALA A 114 -6.12 7.64 -6.30
C ALA A 114 -7.64 7.66 -6.52
N ILE A 115 -8.10 8.20 -7.66
CA ILE A 115 -9.53 8.28 -7.99
C ILE A 115 -10.14 6.88 -8.15
N THR A 116 -9.43 5.97 -8.78
CA THR A 116 -9.91 4.58 -8.99
C THR A 116 -9.99 3.74 -7.72
N ARG A 117 -9.52 4.24 -6.59
CA ARG A 117 -9.75 3.61 -5.28
C ARG A 117 -11.20 3.79 -4.80
N ALA A 118 -11.93 4.77 -5.31
CA ALA A 118 -13.32 5.01 -4.95
C ALA A 118 -14.25 4.09 -5.76
N LYS A 119 -15.15 3.37 -5.07
CA LYS A 119 -16.19 2.55 -5.70
C LYS A 119 -17.45 3.35 -6.01
N LYS A 120 -17.80 4.37 -5.19
CA LYS A 120 -19.02 5.17 -5.35
C LYS A 120 -18.74 6.67 -5.39
N TYR A 121 -17.97 7.19 -4.43
CA TYR A 121 -17.76 8.63 -4.27
C TYR A 121 -16.27 8.94 -4.15
N CYS A 122 -15.83 9.95 -4.91
CA CYS A 122 -14.50 10.51 -4.81
C CYS A 122 -14.58 12.02 -4.66
N VAL A 123 -13.96 12.55 -3.62
CA VAL A 123 -13.85 13.98 -3.37
C VAL A 123 -12.41 14.40 -3.51
N LEU A 124 -12.13 15.35 -4.41
CA LEU A 124 -10.81 15.96 -4.54
C LEU A 124 -10.77 17.24 -3.70
N VAL A 125 -9.80 17.32 -2.80
CA VAL A 125 -9.58 18.49 -1.93
C VAL A 125 -8.17 18.98 -2.15
N GLY A 126 -8.02 20.27 -2.42
CA GLY A 126 -6.69 20.85 -2.54
C GLY A 126 -6.63 22.07 -3.44
N ASN A 127 -5.42 22.38 -3.88
CA ASN A 127 -5.15 23.53 -4.72
C ASN A 127 -5.48 23.20 -6.20
N ASN A 128 -6.28 24.06 -6.85
CA ASN A 128 -6.63 23.92 -8.27
C ASN A 128 -5.39 23.80 -9.17
N TYR A 129 -4.32 24.51 -8.87
CA TYR A 129 -3.08 24.42 -9.64
C TYR A 129 -2.45 23.03 -9.54
N ALA A 130 -2.41 22.41 -8.35
CA ALA A 130 -1.88 21.07 -8.15
C ALA A 130 -2.70 20.02 -8.92
N ILE A 131 -4.03 20.14 -8.89
CA ILE A 131 -4.96 19.26 -9.60
C ILE A 131 -4.79 19.40 -11.13
N MET A 132 -4.79 20.63 -11.64
CA MET A 132 -4.62 20.88 -13.06
C MET A 132 -3.28 20.40 -13.60
N LYS A 133 -2.22 20.60 -12.80
CA LYS A 133 -0.89 20.07 -13.14
C LYS A 133 -0.90 18.55 -13.18
N ALA A 134 -1.49 17.88 -12.21
CA ALA A 134 -1.58 16.42 -12.21
C ALA A 134 -2.30 15.88 -13.44
N ILE A 135 -3.38 16.56 -13.88
CA ILE A 135 -4.12 16.18 -15.09
C ILE A 135 -3.26 16.35 -16.36
N GLN A 136 -2.49 17.42 -16.44
CA GLN A 136 -1.68 17.77 -17.62
C GLN A 136 -0.35 17.04 -17.67
N SER A 137 0.18 16.60 -16.53
CA SER A 137 1.49 15.95 -16.42
C SER A 137 1.42 14.51 -16.90
N LYS A 138 1.83 14.28 -18.13
CA LYS A 138 2.07 12.94 -18.69
C LYS A 138 3.53 12.59 -18.51
N GLU A 139 3.93 12.14 -17.33
CA GLU A 139 5.23 11.48 -17.20
C GLU A 139 5.15 10.08 -17.79
N ILE A 140 5.42 9.98 -19.08
CA ILE A 140 5.77 8.71 -19.70
C ILE A 140 7.19 8.39 -19.22
N LYS A 141 7.31 7.79 -18.05
CA LYS A 141 8.55 7.11 -17.68
C LYS A 141 8.67 5.90 -18.58
N THR A 142 9.38 6.05 -19.70
CA THR A 142 9.83 4.92 -20.51
C THR A 142 10.66 4.04 -19.58
N LYS A 143 10.06 2.95 -19.13
CA LYS A 143 10.80 1.94 -18.37
C LYS A 143 11.86 1.40 -19.32
N GLN A 144 13.12 1.73 -19.07
CA GLN A 144 14.23 1.16 -19.80
C GLN A 144 14.36 -0.30 -19.34
N THR A 145 13.74 -1.20 -20.09
CA THR A 145 13.88 -2.64 -19.88
C THR A 145 14.43 -3.25 -21.15
N PHE A 146 15.32 -4.22 -21.03
CA PHE A 146 15.81 -5.01 -22.16
C PHE A 146 14.79 -5.99 -22.74
N LEU A 147 13.53 -5.97 -22.21
CA LEU A 147 12.50 -6.93 -22.64
C LEU A 147 12.24 -6.89 -24.15
N LYS A 148 12.18 -5.68 -24.73
CA LYS A 148 11.96 -5.52 -26.19
C LYS A 148 13.11 -6.18 -26.99
N ASP A 149 14.35 -5.95 -26.59
CA ASP A 149 15.52 -6.47 -27.27
C ASP A 149 15.60 -7.99 -27.14
N MET A 150 15.33 -8.54 -25.94
CA MET A 150 15.24 -9.98 -25.72
C MET A 150 14.11 -10.64 -26.53
N LEU A 151 12.94 -10.01 -26.66
CA LEU A 151 11.85 -10.54 -27.48
C LEU A 151 12.20 -10.54 -28.96
N LEU A 152 12.85 -9.50 -29.46
CA LEU A 152 13.32 -9.44 -30.84
C LEU A 152 14.38 -10.50 -31.13
N GLU A 153 15.33 -10.70 -30.22
CA GLU A 153 16.39 -11.70 -30.36
C GLU A 153 15.81 -13.12 -30.35
N ASN A 154 14.90 -13.43 -29.44
CA ASN A 154 14.20 -14.72 -29.44
C ASN A 154 13.36 -14.96 -30.69
N ALA A 155 12.65 -13.94 -31.18
CA ALA A 155 11.89 -14.05 -32.41
C ALA A 155 12.79 -14.30 -33.66
N TYR A 156 14.00 -13.75 -33.63
CA TYR A 156 14.99 -13.99 -34.69
C TYR A 156 15.54 -15.42 -34.63
N ARG A 157 15.81 -15.94 -33.43
CA ARG A 157 16.27 -17.35 -33.25
C ARG A 157 15.21 -18.33 -33.74
N LEU A 158 13.96 -18.18 -33.32
CA LEU A 158 12.86 -19.06 -33.75
C LEU A 158 12.65 -19.04 -35.27
N LYS A 159 12.81 -17.89 -35.91
CA LYS A 159 12.72 -17.79 -37.38
C LYS A 159 13.90 -18.49 -38.09
N LYS A 160 15.05 -18.55 -37.46
CA LYS A 160 16.23 -19.24 -38.04
C LYS A 160 16.08 -20.75 -37.88
N GLU A 161 15.67 -21.23 -36.73
CA GLU A 161 15.41 -22.63 -36.44
C GLU A 161 14.32 -23.20 -37.37
N ASN A 162 13.20 -22.51 -37.55
CA ASN A 162 12.14 -22.95 -38.48
C ASN A 162 12.55 -22.93 -39.96
N LYS A 163 13.59 -22.19 -40.36
CA LYS A 163 14.09 -22.22 -41.72
C LYS A 163 15.05 -23.40 -41.96
N GLU A 164 15.80 -23.81 -40.95
CA GLU A 164 16.68 -24.95 -41.03
C GLU A 164 15.91 -26.27 -41.10
N GLU A 165 14.77 -26.40 -40.36
CA GLU A 165 13.88 -27.57 -40.41
C GLU A 165 13.10 -27.72 -41.76
N THR A 166 13.03 -26.67 -42.57
CA THR A 166 12.30 -26.74 -43.87
C THR A 166 13.16 -27.17 -45.04
N TYR A 167 14.45 -27.39 -44.82
CA TYR A 167 15.42 -27.81 -45.85
C TYR A 167 15.97 -29.24 -45.65
N GLU A 168 15.46 -30.00 -44.67
CA GLU A 168 15.60 -31.43 -44.52
C GLU A 168 14.32 -32.18 -45.04
#